data_d984e760fa9a655438fd57cfc9e7237a
#
_entry.id   d984e760fa9a655438fd57cfc9e7237a
#
_cell.length_a   1.000
_cell.length_b   1.000
_cell.length_c   1.000
_cell.angle_alpha   90.00
_cell.angle_beta   90.00
_cell.angle_gamma   90.00
#
_symmetry.space_group_name_H-M   'P 1'
#
loop_
_entity.id
_entity.type
_entity.pdbx_description
1 polymer ?
#
loop_
_entity_poly.entity_id
_entity_poly.type
_entity_poly.pdbx_seq_one_letter_code
_entity_poly.pdbx_strand_id
1 'polypeptide(L)'
;MQGVVHWLALVAGLIAAIPALAAGDKPPPPTANGAARALVVTHGPVATQLTTPGSDGHQLGDQRVLTATPIFDRRAREVGRLDAQLLTTSIDYPASGDEVRMTTLNFVFGDSSGLLAGSPDQIIVSGSGYYPRQQGTIAGGLDLMRPIIGGSGRFSGASGSALTEHLGDDSWRHTLRFILPVRP
;
A
#
# COMPACT_ATOMS: atom_id res chain seq x y z
N MET A 1 21.91 -12.43 -66.72
CA MET A 1 21.32 -13.57 -66.03
C MET A 1 22.12 -13.84 -64.76
N GLN A 2 21.70 -13.33 -63.64
CA GLN A 2 22.33 -13.58 -62.32
C GLN A 2 21.28 -14.18 -61.40
N GLY A 3 21.50 -15.43 -61.01
CA GLY A 3 20.62 -16.17 -60.12
C GLY A 3 20.78 -15.74 -58.68
N VAL A 4 19.66 -15.41 -58.05
CA VAL A 4 19.59 -15.11 -56.64
C VAL A 4 19.37 -16.42 -55.87
N VAL A 5 20.36 -16.80 -55.09
CA VAL A 5 20.27 -17.95 -54.20
C VAL A 5 19.63 -17.52 -52.88
N HIS A 6 18.42 -18.03 -52.62
CA HIS A 6 17.75 -17.83 -51.34
C HIS A 6 18.28 -18.84 -50.31
N TRP A 7 18.91 -18.33 -49.25
CA TRP A 7 19.23 -19.14 -48.07
C TRP A 7 18.03 -19.12 -47.11
N LEU A 8 17.34 -20.25 -47.02
CA LEU A 8 16.36 -20.46 -45.93
C LEU A 8 17.13 -20.90 -44.69
N ALA A 9 17.22 -20.02 -43.69
CA ALA A 9 17.73 -20.38 -42.37
C ALA A 9 16.60 -21.04 -41.58
N LEU A 10 16.73 -22.35 -41.35
CA LEU A 10 15.87 -23.11 -40.45
C LEU A 10 16.29 -22.81 -39.03
N VAL A 11 15.51 -21.98 -38.29
CA VAL A 11 15.70 -21.78 -36.85
C VAL A 11 14.96 -22.93 -36.15
N ALA A 12 15.70 -23.95 -35.76
CA ALA A 12 15.20 -24.98 -34.84
C ALA A 12 15.09 -24.41 -33.46
N GLY A 13 13.88 -24.09 -33.04
CA GLY A 13 13.59 -23.61 -31.67
C GLY A 13 13.78 -24.76 -30.67
N LEU A 14 14.81 -24.67 -29.87
CA LEU A 14 15.03 -25.54 -28.73
C LEU A 14 14.04 -25.09 -27.61
N ILE A 15 12.90 -25.79 -27.53
CA ILE A 15 11.98 -25.64 -26.40
C ILE A 15 12.62 -26.37 -25.21
N ALA A 16 13.35 -25.63 -24.37
CA ALA A 16 13.80 -26.15 -23.08
C ALA A 16 12.56 -26.34 -22.20
N ALA A 17 12.23 -27.60 -21.89
CA ALA A 17 11.22 -27.91 -20.88
C ALA A 17 11.68 -27.33 -19.53
N ILE A 18 10.99 -26.31 -19.06
CA ILE A 18 11.17 -25.80 -17.69
C ILE A 18 10.66 -26.92 -16.78
N PRO A 19 11.49 -27.49 -15.90
CA PRO A 19 10.99 -28.46 -14.92
C PRO A 19 9.95 -27.75 -14.07
N ALA A 20 8.75 -28.34 -13.97
CA ALA A 20 7.73 -27.88 -13.04
C ALA A 20 8.39 -27.84 -11.64
N LEU A 21 8.51 -26.64 -11.06
CA LEU A 21 8.86 -26.53 -9.65
C LEU A 21 7.83 -27.38 -8.91
N ALA A 22 8.33 -28.45 -8.26
CA ALA A 22 7.53 -29.20 -7.30
C ALA A 22 6.90 -28.17 -6.37
N ALA A 23 5.57 -28.24 -6.20
CA ALA A 23 4.86 -27.43 -5.21
C ALA A 23 5.47 -27.78 -3.85
N GLY A 24 6.50 -27.00 -3.48
CA GLY A 24 7.12 -27.12 -2.19
C GLY A 24 6.03 -26.94 -1.15
N ASP A 25 5.98 -27.79 -0.15
CA ASP A 25 5.07 -27.69 0.98
C ASP A 25 5.01 -26.24 1.42
N LYS A 26 3.85 -25.61 1.20
CA LYS A 26 3.60 -24.26 1.69
C LYS A 26 3.88 -24.26 3.18
N PRO A 27 4.83 -23.45 3.67
CA PRO A 27 5.10 -23.45 5.10
C PRO A 27 3.77 -23.25 5.83
N PRO A 28 3.51 -23.97 6.92
CA PRO A 28 2.28 -23.80 7.66
C PRO A 28 2.15 -22.31 8.01
N PRO A 29 0.94 -21.73 7.93
CA PRO A 29 0.75 -20.35 8.34
C PRO A 29 1.30 -20.19 9.76
N PRO A 30 2.03 -19.12 10.05
CA PRO A 30 2.57 -18.89 11.39
C PRO A 30 1.40 -19.01 12.37
N THR A 31 1.54 -19.89 13.36
CA THR A 31 0.57 -20.01 14.44
C THR A 31 0.58 -18.70 15.20
N ALA A 32 -0.40 -17.85 14.89
CA ALA A 32 -0.56 -16.54 15.50
C ALA A 32 -1.06 -16.76 16.94
N ASN A 33 -0.15 -16.99 17.87
CA ASN A 33 -0.45 -17.11 19.30
C ASN A 33 -0.76 -15.75 19.97
N GLY A 34 -0.86 -14.65 19.18
CA GLY A 34 -1.24 -13.33 19.66
C GLY A 34 -2.74 -13.11 19.65
N ALA A 35 -3.28 -12.44 20.66
CA ALA A 35 -4.67 -12.01 20.66
C ALA A 35 -4.92 -11.03 19.50
N ALA A 36 -5.97 -11.28 18.72
CA ALA A 36 -6.40 -10.36 17.67
C ALA A 36 -6.83 -9.02 18.27
N ARG A 37 -6.37 -7.94 17.68
CA ARG A 37 -6.65 -6.55 18.10
C ARG A 37 -7.26 -5.79 16.95
N ALA A 38 -8.05 -4.77 17.28
CA ALA A 38 -8.57 -3.83 16.30
C ALA A 38 -8.43 -2.39 16.82
N LEU A 39 -7.94 -1.51 15.95
CA LEU A 39 -7.97 -0.06 16.15
C LEU A 39 -8.79 0.56 15.04
N VAL A 40 -9.60 1.55 15.37
CA VAL A 40 -10.31 2.36 14.39
C VAL A 40 -9.87 3.78 14.58
N VAL A 41 -9.37 4.37 13.51
CA VAL A 41 -8.98 5.78 13.46
C VAL A 41 -9.66 6.46 12.28
N THR A 42 -9.93 7.76 12.44
CA THR A 42 -10.52 8.61 11.41
C THR A 42 -9.65 9.84 11.19
N HIS A 43 -9.76 10.44 10.02
CA HIS A 43 -9.24 11.78 9.75
C HIS A 43 -10.18 12.51 8.79
N GLY A 44 -10.05 13.84 8.75
CA GLY A 44 -10.80 14.70 7.84
C GLY A 44 -10.26 14.66 6.41
N PRO A 45 -10.76 15.56 5.55
CA PRO A 45 -10.29 15.70 4.19
C PRO A 45 -8.77 15.85 4.11
N VAL A 46 -8.17 15.26 3.09
CA VAL A 46 -6.72 15.30 2.87
C VAL A 46 -6.41 15.77 1.46
N ALA A 47 -5.34 16.54 1.33
CA ALA A 47 -4.74 16.88 0.05
C ALA A 47 -3.38 16.19 -0.04
N THR A 48 -3.19 15.37 -1.08
CA THR A 48 -1.88 14.83 -1.40
C THR A 48 -1.09 15.84 -2.22
N GLN A 49 0.18 16.00 -1.91
CA GLN A 49 1.09 16.84 -2.66
C GLN A 49 1.84 15.99 -3.70
N LEU A 50 1.74 16.36 -4.99
CA LEU A 50 2.57 15.78 -6.05
C LEU A 50 4.01 16.28 -5.88
N THR A 51 4.96 15.35 -5.81
CA THR A 51 6.37 15.65 -5.57
C THR A 51 7.27 15.35 -6.75
N THR A 52 6.75 14.76 -7.84
CA THR A 52 7.49 14.46 -9.06
C THR A 52 7.67 15.73 -9.88
N PRO A 53 8.92 16.21 -10.08
CA PRO A 53 9.16 17.43 -10.85
C PRO A 53 8.69 17.30 -12.31
N GLY A 54 7.98 18.32 -12.81
CA GLY A 54 7.55 18.40 -14.21
C GLY A 54 6.40 17.46 -14.58
N SER A 55 5.85 16.70 -13.63
CA SER A 55 4.69 15.87 -13.88
C SER A 55 3.40 16.68 -13.79
N ASP A 56 2.43 16.35 -14.65
CA ASP A 56 1.04 16.81 -14.58
C ASP A 56 0.18 15.96 -13.60
N GLY A 57 0.77 14.93 -13.01
CA GLY A 57 0.11 14.03 -12.06
C GLY A 57 -0.50 12.79 -12.69
N HIS A 58 -0.19 12.46 -13.94
CA HIS A 58 -0.63 11.22 -14.60
C HIS A 58 0.50 10.53 -15.36
N GLN A 59 1.57 10.19 -14.64
CA GLN A 59 2.74 9.52 -15.21
C GLN A 59 3.17 8.34 -14.33
N LEU A 60 3.77 7.33 -14.96
CA LEU A 60 4.45 6.26 -14.23
C LEU A 60 5.58 6.85 -13.38
N GLY A 61 5.63 6.43 -12.12
CA GLY A 61 6.63 6.93 -11.17
C GLY A 61 6.20 8.22 -10.44
N ASP A 62 5.04 8.79 -10.74
CA ASP A 62 4.53 9.92 -9.98
C ASP A 62 4.40 9.58 -8.50
N GLN A 63 4.95 10.46 -7.68
CA GLN A 63 4.87 10.36 -6.23
C GLN A 63 3.95 11.44 -5.67
N ARG A 64 3.10 11.03 -4.76
CA ARG A 64 2.30 11.93 -3.94
C ARG A 64 2.58 11.65 -2.47
N VAL A 65 2.63 12.69 -1.67
CA VAL A 65 2.82 12.58 -0.23
C VAL A 65 1.67 13.22 0.52
N LEU A 66 1.39 12.65 1.67
CA LEU A 66 0.50 13.17 2.68
C LEU A 66 1.29 13.19 3.98
N THR A 67 1.35 14.33 4.66
CA THR A 67 2.18 14.47 5.85
C THR A 67 1.39 15.02 7.03
N ALA A 68 1.70 14.50 8.20
CA ALA A 68 1.24 15.00 9.49
C ALA A 68 -0.27 15.20 9.61
N THR A 69 -1.07 14.39 8.92
CA THR A 69 -2.54 14.44 9.03
C THR A 69 -2.96 13.89 10.39
N PRO A 70 -3.61 14.68 11.26
CA PRO A 70 -4.04 14.21 12.57
C PRO A 70 -5.07 13.09 12.44
N ILE A 71 -4.91 12.06 13.27
CA ILE A 71 -5.84 10.92 13.35
C ILE A 71 -6.53 10.91 14.71
N PHE A 72 -7.79 10.53 14.70
CA PHE A 72 -8.68 10.58 15.84
C PHE A 72 -9.24 9.19 16.17
N ASP A 73 -9.43 8.90 17.46
CA ASP A 73 -10.10 7.70 17.91
C ASP A 73 -11.64 7.82 17.75
N ARG A 74 -12.38 6.76 18.12
CA ARG A 74 -13.86 6.74 18.10
C ARG A 74 -14.52 7.78 19.02
N ARG A 75 -13.77 8.42 19.91
CA ARG A 75 -14.23 9.48 20.81
C ARG A 75 -13.78 10.86 20.33
N ALA A 76 -13.35 10.98 19.07
CA ALA A 76 -12.83 12.19 18.47
C ALA A 76 -11.63 12.80 19.23
N ARG A 77 -10.84 11.99 19.94
CA ARG A 77 -9.59 12.44 20.55
C ARG A 77 -8.47 12.19 19.55
N GLU A 78 -7.63 13.19 19.36
CA GLU A 78 -6.40 13.01 18.60
C GLU A 78 -5.53 11.95 19.27
N VAL A 79 -5.08 10.98 18.49
CA VAL A 79 -4.28 9.84 18.97
C VAL A 79 -2.96 9.71 18.24
N GLY A 80 -2.68 10.60 17.29
CA GLY A 80 -1.46 10.60 16.50
C GLY A 80 -1.66 11.23 15.13
N ARG A 81 -0.84 10.80 14.17
CA ARG A 81 -0.91 11.30 12.81
C ARG A 81 -0.77 10.18 11.77
N LEU A 82 -1.21 10.48 10.56
CA LEU A 82 -1.01 9.68 9.37
C LEU A 82 -0.03 10.40 8.43
N ASP A 83 1.03 9.70 8.03
CA ASP A 83 1.88 10.05 6.92
C ASP A 83 1.68 9.02 5.80
N ALA A 84 1.67 9.45 4.54
CA ALA A 84 1.49 8.53 3.43
C ALA A 84 2.35 8.89 2.22
N GLN A 85 2.70 7.84 1.46
CA GLN A 85 3.35 7.95 0.16
C GLN A 85 2.59 7.09 -0.84
N LEU A 86 2.31 7.65 -2.01
CA LEU A 86 1.66 6.99 -3.12
C LEU A 86 2.57 7.08 -4.33
N LEU A 87 2.88 5.94 -4.94
CA LEU A 87 3.69 5.83 -6.16
C LEU A 87 2.80 5.28 -7.27
N THR A 88 2.64 6.03 -8.38
CA THR A 88 1.90 5.56 -9.55
C THR A 88 2.71 4.45 -10.25
N THR A 89 2.15 3.25 -10.27
CA THR A 89 2.77 2.03 -10.83
C THR A 89 2.11 1.56 -12.12
N SER A 90 0.92 2.07 -12.45
CA SER A 90 0.24 1.83 -13.72
C SER A 90 -0.65 3.04 -14.06
N ILE A 91 -0.73 3.37 -15.34
CA ILE A 91 -1.62 4.40 -15.88
C ILE A 91 -2.51 3.78 -16.96
N ASP A 92 -3.65 4.40 -17.22
CA ASP A 92 -4.64 3.94 -18.20
C ASP A 92 -5.08 2.48 -17.98
N TYR A 93 -5.11 2.04 -16.73
CA TYR A 93 -5.51 0.68 -16.34
C TYR A 93 -6.39 0.71 -15.08
N PRO A 94 -7.54 0.01 -15.08
CA PRO A 94 -8.09 -0.84 -16.15
C PRO A 94 -8.73 -0.06 -17.31
N ALA A 95 -8.91 1.25 -17.21
CA ALA A 95 -9.45 2.10 -18.25
C ALA A 95 -8.62 3.38 -18.42
N SER A 96 -8.83 4.08 -19.55
CA SER A 96 -8.13 5.35 -19.83
C SER A 96 -8.41 6.38 -18.73
N GLY A 97 -7.35 7.02 -18.24
CA GLY A 97 -7.35 7.98 -17.14
C GLY A 97 -7.28 7.36 -15.75
N ASP A 98 -7.35 6.03 -15.63
CA ASP A 98 -7.24 5.34 -14.35
C ASP A 98 -5.77 5.11 -13.96
N GLU A 99 -5.54 5.00 -12.66
CA GLU A 99 -4.21 4.71 -12.12
C GLU A 99 -4.25 3.58 -11.10
N VAL A 100 -3.17 2.81 -11.06
CA VAL A 100 -2.85 1.95 -9.92
C VAL A 100 -1.67 2.58 -9.19
N ARG A 101 -1.81 2.74 -7.89
CA ARG A 101 -0.73 3.30 -7.05
C ARG A 101 -0.36 2.33 -5.94
N MET A 102 0.94 2.11 -5.77
CA MET A 102 1.47 1.54 -4.54
C MET A 102 1.37 2.59 -3.44
N THR A 103 0.69 2.26 -2.36
CA THR A 103 0.46 3.19 -1.25
C THR A 103 1.08 2.63 0.01
N THR A 104 1.87 3.44 0.71
CA THR A 104 2.33 3.17 2.06
C THR A 104 1.70 4.18 3.00
N LEU A 105 0.99 3.69 4.01
CA LEU A 105 0.38 4.47 5.08
C LEU A 105 1.15 4.20 6.37
N ASN A 106 1.61 5.23 7.03
CA ASN A 106 2.28 5.14 8.32
C ASN A 106 1.43 5.82 9.39
N PHE A 107 0.78 5.01 10.22
CA PHE A 107 0.01 5.47 11.37
C PHE A 107 0.95 5.60 12.56
N VAL A 108 1.30 6.83 12.94
CA VAL A 108 2.16 7.14 14.08
C VAL A 108 1.28 7.57 15.25
N PHE A 109 1.33 6.81 16.33
CA PHE A 109 0.50 7.02 17.53
C PHE A 109 1.28 7.76 18.62
N GLY A 110 0.57 8.58 19.37
CA GLY A 110 1.14 9.40 20.44
C GLY A 110 1.65 10.75 19.93
N ASP A 111 2.39 11.43 20.77
CA ASP A 111 3.01 12.71 20.47
C ASP A 111 4.39 12.56 19.80
N SER A 112 5.08 13.66 19.57
CA SER A 112 6.41 13.68 18.96
C SER A 112 7.53 13.08 19.83
N SER A 113 7.28 12.84 21.12
CA SER A 113 8.31 12.35 22.05
C SER A 113 8.85 10.97 21.65
N GLY A 114 7.97 10.08 21.21
CA GLY A 114 8.35 8.77 20.70
C GLY A 114 9.23 8.83 19.44
N LEU A 115 9.00 9.79 18.55
CA LEU A 115 9.83 10.02 17.39
C LEU A 115 11.22 10.50 17.77
N LEU A 116 11.30 11.46 18.73
CA LEU A 116 12.58 11.98 19.22
C LEU A 116 13.40 10.90 19.93
N ALA A 117 12.71 9.96 20.59
CA ALA A 117 13.38 8.81 21.21
C ALA A 117 13.80 7.71 20.20
N GLY A 118 13.53 7.87 18.90
CA GLY A 118 13.87 6.92 17.86
C GLY A 118 13.03 5.63 17.86
N SER A 119 11.96 5.57 18.64
CA SER A 119 11.09 4.38 18.76
C SER A 119 9.62 4.77 18.75
N PRO A 120 9.11 5.33 17.65
CA PRO A 120 7.69 5.69 17.58
C PRO A 120 6.80 4.44 17.63
N ASP A 121 5.66 4.60 18.29
CA ASP A 121 4.57 3.63 18.20
C ASP A 121 3.90 3.77 16.83
N GLN A 122 4.17 2.86 15.92
CA GLN A 122 3.62 2.97 14.54
C GLN A 122 3.15 1.64 13.99
N ILE A 123 2.16 1.72 13.09
CA ILE A 123 1.70 0.63 12.23
C ILE A 123 1.91 1.05 10.78
N ILE A 124 2.53 0.17 9.99
CA ILE A 124 2.80 0.40 8.57
C ILE A 124 1.88 -0.50 7.74
N VAL A 125 1.14 0.11 6.84
CA VAL A 125 0.24 -0.53 5.88
C VAL A 125 0.77 -0.24 4.48
N SER A 126 0.89 -1.25 3.64
CA SER A 126 1.35 -1.04 2.26
C SER A 126 0.64 -1.99 1.31
N GLY A 127 0.35 -1.50 0.11
CA GLY A 127 -0.26 -2.27 -0.95
C GLY A 127 -0.78 -1.40 -2.08
N SER A 128 -1.18 -2.04 -3.18
CA SER A 128 -1.72 -1.33 -4.34
C SER A 128 -3.16 -0.89 -4.10
N GLY A 129 -3.55 0.22 -4.73
CA GLY A 129 -4.90 0.72 -4.79
C GLY A 129 -5.25 1.25 -6.18
N TYR A 130 -6.53 1.21 -6.48
CA TYR A 130 -7.08 1.73 -7.72
C TYR A 130 -7.60 3.16 -7.51
N TYR A 131 -7.25 4.05 -8.43
CA TYR A 131 -7.58 5.47 -8.39
C TYR A 131 -8.18 5.88 -9.73
N PRO A 132 -9.52 5.97 -9.84
CA PRO A 132 -10.17 6.28 -11.10
C PRO A 132 -9.92 7.72 -11.50
N ARG A 133 -9.71 7.94 -12.80
CA ARG A 133 -9.64 9.27 -13.44
C ARG A 133 -8.74 10.27 -12.74
N GLN A 134 -7.53 9.83 -12.36
CA GLN A 134 -6.50 10.71 -11.77
C GLN A 134 -6.91 11.35 -10.42
N GLN A 135 -7.90 10.82 -9.74
CA GLN A 135 -8.31 11.36 -8.45
C GLN A 135 -7.12 11.31 -7.46
N GLY A 136 -6.97 12.36 -6.67
CA GLY A 136 -5.92 12.44 -5.65
C GLY A 136 -6.04 11.34 -4.60
N THR A 137 -7.27 10.89 -4.37
CA THR A 137 -7.64 9.86 -3.38
C THR A 137 -8.50 8.77 -4.02
N ILE A 138 -8.74 7.65 -3.33
CA ILE A 138 -9.72 6.65 -3.78
C ILE A 138 -11.11 7.28 -3.86
N ALA A 139 -11.93 6.83 -4.79
CA ALA A 139 -13.28 7.35 -4.95
C ALA A 139 -14.13 7.13 -3.68
N GLY A 140 -15.05 8.07 -3.44
CA GLY A 140 -16.01 7.94 -2.34
C GLY A 140 -16.84 6.66 -2.47
N GLY A 141 -17.06 5.99 -1.34
CA GLY A 141 -17.77 4.73 -1.27
C GLY A 141 -16.97 3.50 -1.71
N LEU A 142 -15.69 3.64 -2.04
CA LEU A 142 -14.80 2.51 -2.24
C LEU A 142 -14.09 2.14 -0.94
N ASP A 143 -14.13 0.85 -0.66
CA ASP A 143 -13.40 0.24 0.43
C ASP A 143 -12.11 -0.40 -0.10
N LEU A 144 -11.00 -0.13 0.54
CA LEU A 144 -9.72 -0.64 0.12
C LEU A 144 -9.02 -1.38 1.25
N MET A 145 -8.83 -2.69 1.05
CA MET A 145 -8.10 -3.54 2.00
C MET A 145 -6.63 -3.63 1.62
N ARG A 146 -5.74 -3.39 2.59
CA ARG A 146 -4.30 -3.54 2.43
C ARG A 146 -3.69 -4.34 3.59
N PRO A 147 -2.58 -5.06 3.38
CA PRO A 147 -1.87 -5.73 4.47
C PRO A 147 -1.21 -4.72 5.40
N ILE A 148 -1.21 -5.04 6.69
CA ILE A 148 -0.31 -4.46 7.68
C ILE A 148 1.00 -5.22 7.55
N ILE A 149 2.07 -4.53 7.14
CA ILE A 149 3.37 -5.12 6.83
C ILE A 149 4.36 -5.02 7.99
N GLY A 150 4.00 -4.31 9.06
CA GLY A 150 4.83 -4.18 10.24
C GLY A 150 4.40 -3.06 11.18
N GLY A 151 5.22 -2.85 12.18
CA GLY A 151 5.09 -1.78 13.15
C GLY A 151 6.30 -1.67 14.06
N SER A 152 6.37 -0.63 14.86
CA SER A 152 7.41 -0.42 15.88
C SER A 152 6.81 0.02 17.21
N GLY A 153 7.67 0.16 18.23
CA GLY A 153 7.24 0.49 19.58
C GLY A 153 6.27 -0.55 20.13
N ARG A 154 5.10 -0.12 20.61
CA ARG A 154 4.03 -1.02 21.11
C ARG A 154 3.47 -1.95 20.03
N PHE A 155 3.68 -1.65 18.76
CA PHE A 155 3.19 -2.40 17.62
C PHE A 155 4.28 -3.22 16.92
N SER A 156 5.43 -3.39 17.56
CA SER A 156 6.54 -4.19 17.02
C SER A 156 6.08 -5.59 16.63
N GLY A 157 6.31 -5.97 15.37
CA GLY A 157 5.89 -7.26 14.80
C GLY A 157 4.39 -7.34 14.43
N ALA A 158 3.67 -6.22 14.40
CA ALA A 158 2.27 -6.22 13.97
C ALA A 158 2.14 -6.80 12.54
N SER A 159 1.14 -7.65 12.35
CA SER A 159 0.74 -8.19 11.05
C SER A 159 -0.78 -8.34 10.98
N GLY A 160 -1.36 -8.17 9.80
CA GLY A 160 -2.81 -8.24 9.63
C GLY A 160 -3.31 -7.47 8.42
N SER A 161 -4.45 -6.80 8.56
CA SER A 161 -5.07 -6.04 7.49
C SER A 161 -5.61 -4.69 7.96
N ALA A 162 -5.63 -3.73 7.05
CA ALA A 162 -6.22 -2.42 7.21
C ALA A 162 -7.32 -2.21 6.16
N LEU A 163 -8.53 -1.95 6.60
CA LEU A 163 -9.62 -1.49 5.74
C LEU A 163 -9.63 0.02 5.75
N THR A 164 -9.53 0.64 4.57
CA THR A 164 -9.64 2.08 4.36
C THR A 164 -10.95 2.37 3.67
N GLU A 165 -11.77 3.24 4.25
CA GLU A 165 -13.08 3.65 3.77
C GLU A 165 -13.07 5.16 3.56
N HIS A 166 -13.48 5.61 2.36
CA HIS A 166 -13.71 7.02 2.07
C HIS A 166 -15.19 7.34 2.32
N LEU A 167 -15.48 8.14 3.33
CA LEU A 167 -16.82 8.44 3.77
C LEU A 167 -17.44 9.58 2.96
N GLY A 168 -18.75 9.71 3.00
CA GLY A 168 -19.49 10.66 2.16
C GLY A 168 -19.28 12.14 2.49
N ASP A 169 -18.59 12.46 3.59
CA ASP A 169 -18.26 13.81 4.03
C ASP A 169 -16.77 14.16 3.79
N ASP A 170 -16.12 13.45 2.86
CA ASP A 170 -14.67 13.51 2.59
C ASP A 170 -13.79 13.15 3.78
N SER A 171 -14.35 12.59 4.83
CA SER A 171 -13.55 12.01 5.90
C SER A 171 -13.16 10.56 5.58
N TRP A 172 -12.23 10.05 6.34
CA TRP A 172 -11.67 8.72 6.15
C TRP A 172 -11.75 7.93 7.43
N ARG A 173 -12.02 6.64 7.29
CA ARG A 173 -11.97 5.68 8.37
C ARG A 173 -11.01 4.56 8.03
N HIS A 174 -10.11 4.24 8.95
CA HIS A 174 -9.21 3.10 8.85
C HIS A 174 -9.49 2.13 9.99
N THR A 175 -9.80 0.88 9.63
CA THR A 175 -9.97 -0.21 10.59
C THR A 175 -8.74 -1.12 10.50
N LEU A 176 -7.84 -1.00 11.46
CA LEU A 176 -6.60 -1.78 11.56
C LEU A 176 -6.89 -3.03 12.39
N ARG A 177 -6.86 -4.21 11.77
CA ARG A 177 -7.01 -5.53 12.43
C ARG A 177 -5.67 -6.23 12.40
N PHE A 178 -5.10 -6.54 13.55
CA PHE A 178 -3.76 -7.08 13.64
C PHE A 178 -3.57 -8.02 14.84
N ILE A 179 -2.51 -8.80 14.75
CA ILE A 179 -1.95 -9.57 15.84
C ILE A 179 -0.55 -9.03 16.17
N LEU A 180 -0.15 -9.17 17.43
CA LEU A 180 1.22 -8.93 17.86
C LEU A 180 1.84 -10.27 18.25
N PRO A 181 3.15 -10.48 17.97
CA PRO A 181 3.84 -11.66 18.46
C PRO A 181 3.80 -11.70 20.00
N VAL A 182 3.69 -12.88 20.55
CA VAL A 182 3.91 -13.08 21.98
C VAL A 182 5.39 -12.77 22.26
N ARG A 183 5.63 -11.81 23.12
CA ARG A 183 7.01 -11.54 23.58
C ARG A 183 7.38 -12.63 24.56
N PRO A 184 8.56 -13.26 24.41
CA PRO A 184 9.06 -14.24 25.36
C PRO A 184 9.28 -13.64 26.75
#